data_554df99d308e3e0ba206f1b74b68c8b3
#
_entry.id   554df99d308e3e0ba206f1b74b68c8b3
#
_cell.length_a   1.000
_cell.length_b   1.000
_cell.length_c   1.000
_cell.angle_alpha   90.00
_cell.angle_beta   90.00
_cell.angle_gamma   90.00
#
_symmetry.space_group_name_H-M   'P 1'
#
loop_
_entity.id
_entity.type
_entity.pdbx_description
1 polymer ?
#
loop_
_entity_poly.entity_id
_entity_poly.type
_entity_poly.pdbx_seq_one_letter_code
_entity_poly.pdbx_strand_id
1 'polypeptide(L)'
;MGHKVHPTIYRIPNLYTWDSKWFAKKGQMALYLQHDSKIRKYLFKKLKDALIDAIGIERNAKNMIITILAGKPGVIIGRGGKGLEEHRKYIERNILQFKLKVEINVQEVRQSALSARIMAQSMVAEIERRMPFRRVMKQAIEKVMQIGANGVKVRMAGRLNGAEIARSEKLSAGKMSLITVRSDVDYALAEAQTIYGKIGVKVWIYKGEAFGRREKFVKLDKKEK
;
A
#
# COMPACT_ATOMS: atom_id res chain seq x y z
N MET A 1 -22.41 -16.60 -8.08
CA MET A 1 -21.25 -15.68 -8.30
C MET A 1 -20.03 -16.26 -7.62
N GLY A 2 -18.89 -16.38 -8.31
CA GLY A 2 -17.69 -16.97 -7.75
C GLY A 2 -17.03 -16.09 -6.68
N HIS A 3 -16.47 -16.71 -5.65
CA HIS A 3 -15.67 -16.04 -4.65
C HIS A 3 -14.28 -15.69 -5.21
N LYS A 4 -13.83 -14.45 -4.99
CA LYS A 4 -12.52 -13.98 -5.46
C LYS A 4 -11.55 -13.92 -4.30
N VAL A 5 -10.42 -14.59 -4.45
CA VAL A 5 -9.32 -14.54 -3.49
C VAL A 5 -8.50 -13.25 -3.69
N HIS A 6 -7.90 -12.75 -2.62
CA HIS A 6 -6.99 -11.60 -2.68
C HIS A 6 -5.76 -11.95 -3.53
N PRO A 7 -5.46 -11.21 -4.62
CA PRO A 7 -4.43 -11.61 -5.58
C PRO A 7 -3.03 -11.75 -4.98
N THR A 8 -2.67 -10.83 -4.08
CA THR A 8 -1.35 -10.84 -3.43
C THR A 8 -1.23 -12.02 -2.47
N ILE A 9 -2.27 -12.31 -1.65
CA ILE A 9 -2.24 -13.42 -0.70
C ILE A 9 -2.11 -14.76 -1.42
N TYR A 10 -2.82 -14.94 -2.52
CA TYR A 10 -2.75 -16.14 -3.36
C TYR A 10 -1.33 -16.44 -3.89
N ARG A 11 -0.51 -15.38 -4.04
CA ARG A 11 0.85 -15.46 -4.61
C ARG A 11 1.98 -15.38 -3.58
N ILE A 12 1.68 -15.17 -2.30
CA ILE A 12 2.69 -15.12 -1.23
C ILE A 12 3.64 -16.33 -1.25
N PRO A 13 3.16 -17.60 -1.38
CA PRO A 13 4.07 -18.74 -1.34
C PRO A 13 5.14 -18.72 -2.42
N ASN A 14 4.83 -18.19 -3.60
CA ASN A 14 5.68 -18.29 -4.78
C ASN A 14 6.41 -16.99 -5.14
N LEU A 15 5.71 -15.84 -5.08
CA LEU A 15 6.23 -14.57 -5.61
C LEU A 15 6.58 -13.54 -4.53
N TYR A 16 5.82 -13.48 -3.45
CA TYR A 16 5.98 -12.42 -2.45
C TYR A 16 6.49 -12.97 -1.13
N THR A 17 7.05 -12.07 -0.32
CA THR A 17 7.39 -12.31 1.08
C THR A 17 6.47 -11.49 1.98
N TRP A 18 6.50 -11.78 3.28
CA TRP A 18 5.75 -11.04 4.28
C TRP A 18 6.32 -9.63 4.47
N ASP A 19 5.44 -8.66 4.69
CA ASP A 19 5.84 -7.28 5.01
C ASP A 19 6.38 -7.14 6.46
N SER A 20 6.04 -8.07 7.35
CA SER A 20 6.59 -8.14 8.71
C SER A 20 7.52 -9.33 8.80
N LYS A 21 8.78 -9.08 9.17
CA LYS A 21 9.85 -10.08 9.29
C LYS A 21 10.33 -10.14 10.74
N TRP A 22 9.76 -11.03 11.54
CA TRP A 22 10.15 -11.25 12.92
C TRP A 22 9.68 -12.62 13.42
N PHE A 23 10.29 -13.06 14.50
CA PHE A 23 9.93 -14.27 15.23
C PHE A 23 9.58 -13.93 16.68
N ALA A 24 8.54 -14.56 17.21
CA ALA A 24 8.09 -14.37 18.59
C ALA A 24 8.06 -15.68 19.38
N LYS A 25 8.40 -15.62 20.66
CA LYS A 25 8.21 -16.74 21.58
C LYS A 25 6.70 -16.98 21.81
N LYS A 26 6.35 -18.20 22.24
CA LYS A 26 5.00 -18.56 22.62
C LYS A 26 4.43 -17.57 23.66
N GLY A 27 3.24 -17.01 23.41
CA GLY A 27 2.60 -15.99 24.23
C GLY A 27 2.89 -14.53 23.87
N GLN A 28 3.99 -14.24 23.16
CA GLN A 28 4.32 -12.86 22.73
C GLN A 28 3.79 -12.49 21.34
N MET A 29 3.38 -13.47 20.55
CA MET A 29 2.93 -13.28 19.17
C MET A 29 1.73 -12.32 19.07
N ALA A 30 0.74 -12.47 19.93
CA ALA A 30 -0.46 -11.62 19.94
C ALA A 30 -0.10 -10.15 20.20
N LEU A 31 0.80 -9.90 21.14
CA LEU A 31 1.28 -8.56 21.48
C LEU A 31 2.03 -7.92 20.31
N TYR A 32 2.90 -8.68 19.63
CA TYR A 32 3.66 -8.18 18.48
C TYR A 32 2.76 -7.86 17.30
N LEU A 33 1.77 -8.70 17.01
CA LEU A 33 0.77 -8.44 15.97
C LEU A 33 -0.08 -7.19 16.30
N GLN A 34 -0.43 -7.00 17.58
CA GLN A 34 -1.15 -5.80 18.02
C GLN A 34 -0.31 -4.53 17.81
N HIS A 35 0.99 -4.58 18.16
CA HIS A 35 1.91 -3.46 17.91
C HIS A 35 2.01 -3.15 16.42
N ASP A 36 2.24 -4.15 15.57
CA ASP A 36 2.33 -3.97 14.11
C ASP A 36 1.04 -3.36 13.53
N SER A 37 -0.12 -3.85 13.97
CA SER A 37 -1.42 -3.31 13.55
C SER A 37 -1.58 -1.84 13.97
N LYS A 38 -1.23 -1.48 15.21
CA LYS A 38 -1.29 -0.10 15.71
C LYS A 38 -0.33 0.83 14.94
N ILE A 39 0.91 0.38 14.68
CA ILE A 39 1.91 1.14 13.92
C ILE A 39 1.40 1.40 12.50
N ARG A 40 0.95 0.37 11.79
CA ARG A 40 0.42 0.51 10.43
C ARG A 40 -0.77 1.46 10.38
N LYS A 41 -1.76 1.29 11.28
CA LYS A 41 -2.93 2.18 11.37
C LYS A 41 -2.53 3.63 11.62
N TYR A 42 -1.60 3.87 12.52
CA TYR A 42 -1.11 5.22 12.82
C TYR A 42 -0.44 5.87 11.62
N LEU A 43 0.51 5.17 10.99
CA LEU A 43 1.25 5.70 9.85
C LEU A 43 0.32 5.95 8.64
N PHE A 44 -0.56 5.03 8.29
CA PHE A 44 -1.53 5.25 7.19
C PHE A 44 -2.50 6.39 7.47
N LYS A 45 -2.89 6.61 8.74
CA LYS A 45 -3.79 7.71 9.10
C LYS A 45 -3.11 9.07 9.06
N LYS A 46 -1.88 9.16 9.57
CA LYS A 46 -1.14 10.43 9.67
C LYS A 46 -0.48 10.85 8.36
N LEU A 47 -0.06 9.91 7.56
CA LEU A 47 0.74 10.13 6.34
C LEU A 47 -0.05 9.87 5.05
N LYS A 48 -1.34 10.24 5.01
CA LYS A 48 -2.19 10.08 3.82
C LYS A 48 -1.59 10.77 2.59
N ASP A 49 -1.05 11.98 2.77
CA ASP A 49 -0.51 12.80 1.69
C ASP A 49 0.84 12.30 1.15
N ALA A 50 1.51 11.43 1.90
CA ALA A 50 2.79 10.84 1.51
C ALA A 50 2.65 9.70 0.49
N LEU A 51 1.42 9.23 0.21
CA LEU A 51 1.13 8.14 -0.72
C LEU A 51 1.94 6.87 -0.40
N ILE A 52 1.69 6.29 0.77
CA ILE A 52 2.41 5.09 1.24
C ILE A 52 2.00 3.87 0.42
N ASP A 53 2.99 3.18 -0.17
CA ASP A 53 2.79 1.89 -0.84
C ASP A 53 2.79 0.72 0.15
N ALA A 54 3.87 0.57 0.90
CA ALA A 54 4.02 -0.54 1.85
C ALA A 54 4.81 -0.10 3.09
N ILE A 55 4.59 -0.82 4.20
CA ILE A 55 5.31 -0.63 5.45
C ILE A 55 5.90 -1.97 5.86
N GLY A 56 7.22 -2.09 5.79
CA GLY A 56 7.97 -3.23 6.29
C GLY A 56 8.31 -3.07 7.76
N ILE A 57 8.17 -4.13 8.56
CA ILE A 57 8.52 -4.11 9.98
C ILE A 57 9.47 -5.28 10.24
N GLU A 58 10.71 -4.96 10.58
CA GLU A 58 11.69 -5.93 11.03
C GLU A 58 11.92 -5.74 12.52
N ARG A 59 11.83 -6.81 13.30
CA ARG A 59 11.96 -6.75 14.75
C ARG A 59 13.05 -7.68 15.24
N ASN A 60 13.98 -7.13 15.99
CA ASN A 60 14.99 -7.84 16.75
C ASN A 60 14.70 -7.74 18.26
N ALA A 61 15.49 -8.40 19.09
CA ALA A 61 15.29 -8.41 20.54
C ALA A 61 15.32 -7.00 21.17
N LYS A 62 16.17 -6.09 20.67
CA LYS A 62 16.36 -4.73 21.22
C LYS A 62 15.91 -3.61 20.29
N ASN A 63 15.84 -3.86 19.00
CA ASN A 63 15.58 -2.84 17.96
C ASN A 63 14.43 -3.25 17.08
N MET A 64 13.69 -2.24 16.56
CA MET A 64 12.67 -2.38 15.54
C MET A 64 13.01 -1.46 14.38
N ILE A 65 13.07 -2.00 13.18
CA ILE A 65 13.30 -1.25 11.95
C ILE A 65 11.98 -1.19 11.17
N ILE A 66 11.53 0.02 10.88
CA ILE A 66 10.31 0.27 10.10
C ILE A 66 10.72 0.88 8.77
N THR A 67 10.54 0.14 7.69
CA THR A 67 10.83 0.63 6.34
C THR A 67 9.54 1.07 5.66
N ILE A 68 9.44 2.35 5.27
CA ILE A 68 8.27 2.93 4.63
C ILE A 68 8.59 3.17 3.16
N LEU A 69 7.83 2.53 2.26
CA LEU A 69 7.86 2.81 0.83
C LEU A 69 6.80 3.85 0.53
N ALA A 70 7.20 5.01 0.02
CA ALA A 70 6.29 6.13 -0.25
C ALA A 70 6.54 6.78 -1.60
N GLY A 71 5.49 7.32 -2.20
CA GLY A 71 5.57 8.11 -3.43
C GLY A 71 6.09 9.53 -3.20
N LYS A 72 5.95 10.06 -1.97
CA LYS A 72 6.43 11.39 -1.59
C LYS A 72 7.18 11.35 -0.26
N PRO A 73 8.45 10.92 -0.25
CA PRO A 73 9.22 10.74 0.97
C PRO A 73 9.45 12.05 1.74
N GLY A 74 9.54 13.19 1.05
CA GLY A 74 9.75 14.50 1.69
C GLY A 74 8.68 14.88 2.70
N VAL A 75 7.43 14.43 2.49
CA VAL A 75 6.31 14.67 3.43
C VAL A 75 6.54 13.92 4.76
N ILE A 76 7.15 12.73 4.70
CA ILE A 76 7.43 11.90 5.88
C ILE A 76 8.60 12.46 6.68
N ILE A 77 9.66 12.85 5.95
CA ILE A 77 10.90 13.37 6.57
C ILE A 77 10.62 14.71 7.23
N GLY A 78 9.85 15.58 6.58
CA GLY A 78 9.57 16.93 7.07
C GLY A 78 10.78 17.86 7.03
N ARG A 79 10.62 19.10 7.47
CA ARG A 79 11.69 20.10 7.51
C ARG A 79 12.79 19.68 8.50
N GLY A 80 14.01 19.48 8.01
CA GLY A 80 15.17 19.10 8.85
C GLY A 80 15.01 17.76 9.59
N GLY A 81 14.17 16.83 9.08
CA GLY A 81 13.98 15.51 9.70
C GLY A 81 13.06 15.47 10.92
N LYS A 82 12.50 16.60 11.34
CA LYS A 82 11.63 16.71 12.53
C LYS A 82 10.40 15.78 12.45
N GLY A 83 9.77 15.67 11.26
CA GLY A 83 8.61 14.80 11.09
C GLY A 83 8.92 13.34 11.38
N LEU A 84 10.05 12.85 10.92
CA LEU A 84 10.51 11.49 11.17
C LEU A 84 10.78 11.22 12.65
N GLU A 85 11.41 12.20 13.36
CA GLU A 85 11.65 12.09 14.79
C GLU A 85 10.36 12.11 15.61
N GLU A 86 9.38 12.92 15.23
CA GLU A 86 8.06 12.95 15.88
C GLU A 86 7.36 11.60 15.76
N HIS A 87 7.35 11.00 14.57
CA HIS A 87 6.77 9.69 14.35
C HIS A 87 7.51 8.59 15.14
N ARG A 88 8.83 8.65 15.17
CA ARG A 88 9.64 7.73 15.97
C ARG A 88 9.31 7.83 17.46
N LYS A 89 9.33 9.04 18.04
CA LYS A 89 9.01 9.29 19.45
C LYS A 89 7.58 8.86 19.79
N TYR A 90 6.63 9.10 18.89
CA TYR A 90 5.24 8.68 19.09
C TYR A 90 5.12 7.15 19.15
N ILE A 91 5.77 6.42 18.25
CA ILE A 91 5.73 4.95 18.22
C ILE A 91 6.41 4.37 19.47
N GLU A 92 7.59 4.89 19.83
CA GLU A 92 8.31 4.44 21.03
C GLU A 92 7.50 4.66 22.31
N ARG A 93 6.90 5.85 22.49
CA ARG A 93 6.16 6.21 23.70
C ARG A 93 4.79 5.53 23.77
N ASN A 94 3.97 5.66 22.75
CA ASN A 94 2.54 5.31 22.81
C ASN A 94 2.25 3.85 22.43
N ILE A 95 3.09 3.22 21.63
CA ILE A 95 2.84 1.86 21.13
C ILE A 95 3.76 0.86 21.83
N LEU A 96 5.07 1.16 21.91
CA LEU A 96 6.08 0.23 22.42
C LEU A 96 6.41 0.43 23.90
N GLN A 97 5.94 1.54 24.52
CA GLN A 97 6.21 1.87 25.92
C GLN A 97 7.72 1.82 26.26
N PHE A 98 8.56 2.35 25.36
CA PHE A 98 10.04 2.40 25.48
C PHE A 98 10.74 1.03 25.60
N LYS A 99 10.08 -0.08 25.29
CA LYS A 99 10.69 -1.42 25.37
C LYS A 99 11.67 -1.72 24.24
N LEU A 100 11.55 -1.04 23.11
CA LEU A 100 12.36 -1.24 21.91
C LEU A 100 12.77 0.12 21.33
N LYS A 101 14.00 0.21 20.83
CA LYS A 101 14.47 1.36 20.04
C LYS A 101 13.93 1.24 18.60
N VAL A 102 13.34 2.31 18.10
CA VAL A 102 12.76 2.33 16.75
C VAL A 102 13.67 3.07 15.78
N GLU A 103 13.89 2.49 14.63
CA GLU A 103 14.55 3.12 13.48
C GLU A 103 13.58 3.16 12.33
N ILE A 104 13.40 4.35 11.70
CA ILE A 104 12.49 4.53 10.57
C ILE A 104 13.30 4.84 9.33
N ASN A 105 13.22 3.94 8.34
CA ASN A 105 13.85 4.10 7.04
C ASN A 105 12.79 4.45 6.00
N VAL A 106 12.98 5.53 5.24
CA VAL A 106 12.06 5.95 4.19
C VAL A 106 12.72 5.71 2.84
N GLN A 107 12.01 5.01 1.97
CA GLN A 107 12.46 4.72 0.61
C GLN A 107 11.44 5.25 -0.40
N GLU A 108 11.93 5.81 -1.49
CA GLU A 108 11.07 6.28 -2.57
C GLU A 108 10.68 5.16 -3.52
N VAL A 109 9.42 5.16 -3.96
CA VAL A 109 8.92 4.28 -5.01
C VAL A 109 9.21 4.91 -6.36
N ARG A 110 10.22 4.40 -7.09
CA ARG A 110 10.66 4.94 -8.39
C ARG A 110 9.53 5.08 -9.41
N GLN A 111 8.64 4.08 -9.49
CA GLN A 111 7.51 4.03 -10.43
C GLN A 111 6.19 4.00 -9.65
N SER A 112 5.80 5.15 -9.12
CA SER A 112 4.62 5.29 -8.27
C SER A 112 3.32 4.82 -8.95
N ALA A 113 3.16 5.01 -10.25
CA ALA A 113 1.97 4.57 -10.96
C ALA A 113 1.89 3.04 -11.18
N LEU A 114 2.99 2.28 -11.01
CA LEU A 114 2.94 0.81 -10.97
C LEU A 114 2.59 0.24 -9.59
N SER A 115 2.42 1.09 -8.57
CA SER A 115 1.89 0.68 -7.28
C SER A 115 0.37 0.81 -7.26
N ALA A 116 -0.33 -0.30 -7.10
CA ALA A 116 -1.79 -0.32 -7.02
C ALA A 116 -2.30 0.51 -5.83
N ARG A 117 -1.55 0.53 -4.71
CA ARG A 117 -1.95 1.27 -3.52
C ARG A 117 -1.82 2.78 -3.70
N ILE A 118 -0.73 3.25 -4.29
CA ILE A 118 -0.54 4.68 -4.58
C ILE A 118 -1.61 5.16 -5.56
N MET A 119 -1.88 4.38 -6.61
CA MET A 119 -2.93 4.70 -7.57
C MET A 119 -4.31 4.73 -6.92
N ALA A 120 -4.63 3.77 -6.07
CA ALA A 120 -5.91 3.77 -5.36
C ALA A 120 -6.07 5.00 -4.45
N GLN A 121 -5.01 5.40 -3.72
CA GLN A 121 -5.01 6.61 -2.88
C GLN A 121 -5.17 7.89 -3.71
N SER A 122 -4.48 8.00 -4.86
CA SER A 122 -4.64 9.13 -5.77
C SER A 122 -6.08 9.26 -6.28
N MET A 123 -6.67 8.14 -6.70
CA MET A 123 -8.07 8.10 -7.17
C MET A 123 -9.05 8.50 -6.05
N VAL A 124 -8.81 8.05 -4.82
CA VAL A 124 -9.61 8.44 -3.65
C VAL A 124 -9.55 9.95 -3.42
N ALA A 125 -8.37 10.54 -3.45
CA ALA A 125 -8.20 11.98 -3.30
C ALA A 125 -8.92 12.79 -4.40
N GLU A 126 -8.92 12.30 -5.65
CA GLU A 126 -9.63 12.92 -6.77
C GLU A 126 -11.16 12.82 -6.59
N ILE A 127 -11.68 11.67 -6.11
CA ILE A 127 -13.12 11.49 -5.83
C ILE A 127 -13.58 12.38 -4.68
N GLU A 128 -12.77 12.50 -3.62
CA GLU A 128 -13.06 13.38 -2.47
C GLU A 128 -13.09 14.85 -2.90
N ARG A 129 -12.33 15.22 -3.94
CA ARG A 129 -12.40 16.53 -4.62
C ARG A 129 -13.58 16.67 -5.59
N ARG A 130 -14.52 15.73 -5.60
CA ARG A 130 -15.74 15.71 -6.42
C ARG A 130 -15.47 15.61 -7.92
N MET A 131 -14.35 15.02 -8.34
CA MET A 131 -14.13 14.75 -9.76
C MET A 131 -15.05 13.61 -10.25
N PRO A 132 -15.55 13.69 -11.50
CA PRO A 132 -16.40 12.65 -12.07
C PRO A 132 -15.66 11.31 -12.10
N PHE A 133 -16.24 10.27 -11.50
CA PHE A 133 -15.58 8.97 -11.30
C PHE A 133 -15.12 8.33 -12.61
N ARG A 134 -15.86 8.48 -13.72
CA ARG A 134 -15.45 7.94 -15.04
C ARG A 134 -14.17 8.59 -15.55
N ARG A 135 -14.01 9.89 -15.33
CA ARG A 135 -12.78 10.61 -15.71
C ARG A 135 -11.60 10.12 -14.87
N VAL A 136 -11.78 9.98 -13.55
CA VAL A 136 -10.76 9.46 -12.63
C VAL A 136 -10.31 8.05 -13.04
N MET A 137 -11.28 7.16 -13.37
CA MET A 137 -10.95 5.79 -13.82
C MET A 137 -10.16 5.78 -15.12
N LYS A 138 -10.55 6.57 -16.12
CA LYS A 138 -9.85 6.64 -17.42
C LYS A 138 -8.44 7.18 -17.26
N GLN A 139 -8.27 8.30 -16.55
CA GLN A 139 -6.95 8.90 -16.28
C GLN A 139 -6.02 7.96 -15.50
N ALA A 140 -6.54 7.22 -14.52
CA ALA A 140 -5.75 6.25 -13.78
C ALA A 140 -5.26 5.11 -14.70
N ILE A 141 -6.12 4.59 -15.57
CA ILE A 141 -5.77 3.55 -16.54
C ILE A 141 -4.71 4.05 -17.52
N GLU A 142 -4.89 5.24 -18.09
CA GLU A 142 -3.93 5.85 -19.00
C GLU A 142 -2.55 6.03 -18.36
N LYS A 143 -2.48 6.59 -17.15
CA LYS A 143 -1.23 6.76 -16.40
C LYS A 143 -0.49 5.44 -16.18
N VAL A 144 -1.22 4.38 -15.81
CA VAL A 144 -0.62 3.06 -15.56
C VAL A 144 -0.12 2.41 -16.85
N MET A 145 -0.90 2.51 -17.94
CA MET A 145 -0.52 1.94 -19.23
C MET A 145 0.67 2.67 -19.88
N GLN A 146 0.76 4.00 -19.74
CA GLN A 146 1.88 4.81 -20.25
C GLN A 146 3.24 4.41 -19.64
N ILE A 147 3.26 3.94 -18.38
CA ILE A 147 4.49 3.50 -17.71
C ILE A 147 4.88 2.06 -18.10
N GLY A 148 4.05 1.39 -18.90
CA GLY A 148 4.38 0.06 -19.43
C GLY A 148 3.83 -1.11 -18.61
N ALA A 149 2.73 -0.93 -17.88
CA ALA A 149 2.00 -2.07 -17.30
C ALA A 149 1.38 -2.93 -18.40
N ASN A 150 1.44 -4.26 -18.27
CA ASN A 150 0.84 -5.19 -19.24
C ASN A 150 -0.69 -5.20 -19.18
N GLY A 151 -1.25 -4.72 -18.07
CA GLY A 151 -2.69 -4.58 -17.91
C GLY A 151 -3.09 -3.95 -16.60
N VAL A 152 -4.22 -3.30 -16.61
CA VAL A 152 -4.81 -2.63 -15.46
C VAL A 152 -6.31 -2.86 -15.42
N LYS A 153 -6.85 -3.03 -14.24
CA LYS A 153 -8.28 -3.12 -13.97
C LYS A 153 -8.62 -2.28 -12.77
N VAL A 154 -9.61 -1.44 -12.93
CA VAL A 154 -10.16 -0.59 -11.87
C VAL A 154 -11.63 -0.93 -11.68
N ARG A 155 -12.08 -1.00 -10.43
CA ARG A 155 -13.49 -1.14 -10.06
C ARG A 155 -13.82 -0.14 -8.98
N MET A 156 -14.87 0.62 -9.19
CA MET A 156 -15.47 1.50 -8.19
C MET A 156 -16.86 1.02 -7.84
N ALA A 157 -17.22 1.09 -6.57
CA ALA A 157 -18.54 0.66 -6.08
C ALA A 157 -19.01 1.59 -4.96
N GLY A 158 -20.28 1.97 -5.01
CA GLY A 158 -20.93 2.88 -4.07
C GLY A 158 -21.93 3.79 -4.76
N ARG A 159 -22.28 4.90 -4.11
CA ARG A 159 -23.16 5.95 -4.67
C ARG A 159 -22.37 6.83 -5.64
N LEU A 160 -22.11 6.32 -6.85
CA LEU A 160 -21.30 6.99 -7.86
C LEU A 160 -22.00 8.29 -8.33
N ASN A 161 -21.28 9.41 -8.27
CA ASN A 161 -21.80 10.77 -8.53
C ASN A 161 -23.02 11.16 -7.66
N GLY A 162 -23.16 10.61 -6.47
CA GLY A 162 -24.26 10.93 -5.57
C GLY A 162 -25.59 10.23 -5.91
N ALA A 163 -25.61 9.25 -6.83
CA ALA A 163 -26.83 8.51 -7.15
C ALA A 163 -27.43 7.84 -5.90
N GLU A 164 -28.76 7.81 -5.79
CA GLU A 164 -29.46 7.19 -4.64
C GLU A 164 -29.18 5.71 -4.52
N ILE A 165 -29.18 4.99 -5.65
CA ILE A 165 -28.92 3.56 -5.70
C ILE A 165 -27.42 3.34 -5.93
N ALA A 166 -26.80 2.57 -5.04
CA ALA A 166 -25.39 2.19 -5.20
C ALA A 166 -25.21 1.25 -6.38
N ARG A 167 -24.16 1.51 -7.16
CA ARG A 167 -23.79 0.67 -8.30
C ARG A 167 -22.29 0.44 -8.35
N SER A 168 -21.87 -0.54 -9.14
CA SER A 168 -20.46 -0.80 -9.38
C SER A 168 -20.14 -0.69 -10.87
N GLU A 169 -19.10 0.09 -11.18
CA GLU A 169 -18.55 0.18 -12.54
C GLU A 169 -17.12 -0.36 -12.54
N LYS A 170 -16.73 -0.98 -13.64
CA LYS A 170 -15.40 -1.53 -13.87
C LYS A 170 -14.89 -1.09 -15.23
N LEU A 171 -13.63 -0.70 -15.29
CA LEU A 171 -12.89 -0.46 -16.53
C LEU A 171 -11.59 -1.28 -16.49
N SER A 172 -11.15 -1.75 -17.65
CA SER A 172 -9.90 -2.49 -17.79
C SER A 172 -9.25 -2.19 -19.13
N ALA A 173 -7.92 -2.20 -19.15
CA ALA A 173 -7.11 -2.11 -20.36
C ALA A 173 -5.97 -3.14 -20.28
N GLY A 174 -5.54 -3.65 -21.43
CA GLY A 174 -4.50 -4.66 -21.51
C GLY A 174 -4.92 -6.05 -21.02
N LYS A 175 -3.94 -6.92 -20.79
CA LYS A 175 -4.13 -8.31 -20.34
C LYS A 175 -4.20 -8.36 -18.82
N MET A 176 -5.15 -9.09 -18.24
CA MET A 176 -5.27 -9.28 -16.81
C MET A 176 -5.44 -10.76 -16.48
N SER A 177 -4.36 -11.41 -16.06
CA SER A 177 -4.37 -12.82 -15.68
C SER A 177 -4.40 -12.95 -14.15
N LEU A 178 -5.58 -13.18 -13.57
CA LEU A 178 -5.75 -13.32 -12.12
C LEU A 178 -5.53 -14.76 -11.64
N ILE A 179 -5.74 -15.75 -12.51
CA ILE A 179 -5.66 -17.19 -12.18
C ILE A 179 -4.21 -17.65 -12.17
N THR A 180 -3.38 -17.17 -13.09
CA THR A 180 -1.99 -17.59 -13.23
C THR A 180 -1.17 -17.19 -12.01
N VAL A 181 -0.58 -18.15 -11.31
CA VAL A 181 0.20 -17.93 -10.06
C VAL A 181 1.45 -17.10 -10.32
N ARG A 182 2.15 -17.35 -11.44
CA ARG A 182 3.36 -16.63 -11.83
C ARG A 182 3.15 -15.19 -12.29
N SER A 183 1.89 -14.76 -12.47
CA SER A 183 1.57 -13.37 -12.83
C SER A 183 1.83 -12.43 -11.64
N ASP A 184 2.66 -11.41 -11.84
CA ASP A 184 2.88 -10.35 -10.85
C ASP A 184 1.71 -9.37 -10.91
N VAL A 185 0.76 -9.53 -10.00
CA VAL A 185 -0.44 -8.69 -9.90
C VAL A 185 -0.42 -7.95 -8.58
N ASP A 186 -0.18 -6.64 -8.65
CA ASP A 186 -0.35 -5.75 -7.52
C ASP A 186 -1.83 -5.39 -7.33
N TYR A 187 -2.28 -5.34 -6.08
CA TYR A 187 -3.68 -5.09 -5.74
C TYR A 187 -3.81 -4.16 -4.55
N ALA A 188 -4.75 -3.24 -4.67
CA ALA A 188 -5.13 -2.39 -3.54
C ALA A 188 -6.63 -2.13 -3.49
N LEU A 189 -7.11 -1.99 -2.26
CA LEU A 189 -8.43 -1.48 -1.90
C LEU A 189 -8.25 -0.18 -1.13
N ALA A 190 -8.98 0.85 -1.54
CA ALA A 190 -9.07 2.12 -0.82
C ALA A 190 -10.53 2.59 -0.78
N GLU A 191 -10.87 3.38 0.24
CA GLU A 191 -12.22 3.92 0.44
C GLU A 191 -12.18 5.44 0.41
N ALA A 192 -12.96 6.05 -0.47
CA ALA A 192 -13.19 7.49 -0.52
C ALA A 192 -14.37 7.84 0.37
N GLN A 193 -14.19 8.81 1.26
CA GLN A 193 -15.25 9.32 2.12
C GLN A 193 -15.94 10.51 1.42
N THR A 194 -17.16 10.31 0.98
CA THR A 194 -17.95 11.37 0.33
C THR A 194 -19.11 11.79 1.22
N ILE A 195 -19.76 12.91 0.88
CA ILE A 195 -20.95 13.39 1.58
C ILE A 195 -22.07 12.35 1.56
N TYR A 196 -22.17 11.58 0.47
CA TYR A 196 -23.21 10.57 0.26
C TYR A 196 -22.84 9.18 0.81
N GLY A 197 -21.70 9.05 1.49
CA GLY A 197 -21.19 7.79 2.03
C GLY A 197 -19.87 7.38 1.43
N LYS A 198 -19.50 6.12 1.60
CA LYS A 198 -18.21 5.58 1.14
C LYS A 198 -18.28 5.03 -0.28
N ILE A 199 -17.27 5.33 -1.08
CA ILE A 199 -17.04 4.72 -2.40
C ILE A 199 -15.80 3.84 -2.29
N GLY A 200 -15.95 2.54 -2.54
CA GLY A 200 -14.84 1.59 -2.57
C GLY A 200 -14.15 1.59 -3.93
N VAL A 201 -12.84 1.78 -3.93
CA VAL A 201 -11.97 1.75 -5.12
C VAL A 201 -11.07 0.52 -5.02
N LYS A 202 -11.13 -0.36 -6.03
CA LYS A 202 -10.25 -1.53 -6.16
C LYS A 202 -9.42 -1.39 -7.43
N VAL A 203 -8.11 -1.54 -7.30
CA VAL A 203 -7.14 -1.42 -8.40
C VAL A 203 -6.34 -2.71 -8.50
N TRP A 204 -6.20 -3.23 -9.70
CA TRP A 204 -5.32 -4.35 -10.04
C TRP A 204 -4.38 -3.89 -11.13
N ILE A 205 -3.09 -4.09 -10.96
CA ILE A 205 -2.06 -3.77 -11.94
C ILE A 205 -1.27 -5.04 -12.23
N TYR A 206 -1.26 -5.45 -13.49
CA TYR A 206 -0.49 -6.58 -13.96
C TYR A 206 0.83 -6.10 -14.55
N LYS A 207 1.93 -6.48 -13.91
CA LYS A 207 3.30 -6.06 -14.25
C LYS A 207 4.01 -7.04 -15.20
N GLY A 208 3.40 -8.19 -15.48
CA GLY A 208 4.00 -9.24 -16.27
C GLY A 208 4.18 -10.54 -15.49
N GLU A 209 4.91 -11.49 -16.06
CA GLU A 209 5.22 -12.76 -15.39
C GLU A 209 6.53 -12.67 -14.61
N ALA A 210 6.59 -13.32 -13.46
CA ALA A 210 7.77 -13.39 -12.63
C ALA A 210 8.11 -14.84 -12.30
N PHE A 211 9.37 -15.21 -12.49
CA PHE A 211 9.88 -16.57 -12.30
C PHE A 211 10.73 -16.73 -11.04
N GLY A 212 10.74 -15.73 -10.17
CA GLY A 212 11.46 -15.75 -8.90
C GLY A 212 10.74 -14.93 -7.83
N ARG A 213 11.16 -15.09 -6.57
CA ARG A 213 10.62 -14.30 -5.47
C ARG A 213 10.98 -12.83 -5.63
N ARG A 214 10.02 -11.97 -5.43
CA ARG A 214 10.20 -10.50 -5.42
C ARG A 214 10.12 -9.99 -3.99
N GLU A 215 11.14 -9.29 -3.56
CA GLU A 215 11.13 -8.53 -2.32
C GLU A 215 10.72 -7.09 -2.60
N LYS A 216 9.67 -6.61 -1.95
CA LYS A 216 9.27 -5.20 -2.02
C LYS A 216 10.30 -4.29 -1.33
N PHE A 217 10.89 -4.77 -0.24
CA PHE A 217 11.87 -4.04 0.54
C PHE A 217 13.27 -4.52 0.16
N VAL A 218 13.90 -3.80 -0.76
CA VAL A 218 15.32 -4.03 -1.08
C VAL A 218 16.13 -3.45 0.07
N LYS A 219 16.94 -4.27 0.74
CA LYS A 219 17.98 -3.74 1.62
C LYS A 219 18.89 -2.88 0.76
N LEU A 220 19.05 -1.61 1.14
CA LEU A 220 20.15 -0.80 0.63
C LEU A 220 21.42 -1.43 1.22
N ASP A 221 21.94 -2.46 0.54
CA ASP A 221 23.24 -2.97 0.88
C ASP A 221 24.21 -1.80 0.82
N LYS A 222 24.92 -1.62 1.92
CA LYS A 222 26.03 -0.68 2.02
C LYS A 222 26.87 -0.87 0.76
N LYS A 223 26.99 0.19 -0.03
CA LYS A 223 27.92 0.23 -1.16
C LYS A 223 29.20 -0.43 -0.71
N GLU A 224 29.53 -1.54 -1.36
CA GLU A 224 30.90 -1.99 -1.38
C GLU A 224 31.77 -0.81 -1.83
N LYS A 225 32.68 -0.44 -0.96
CA LYS A 225 33.72 0.52 -1.25
C LYS A 225 34.78 -0.15 -2.10
#